data_2c7727cd76de3a5c39a71dd5c6ec96ba
#
_entry.id   2c7727cd76de3a5c39a71dd5c6ec96ba
#
_cell.length_a   1.000
_cell.length_b   1.000
_cell.length_c   1.000
_cell.angle_alpha   90.00
_cell.angle_beta   90.00
_cell.angle_gamma   90.00
#
_symmetry.space_group_name_H-M   'P 1'
#
loop_
_entity.id
_entity.type
_entity.pdbx_description
1 polymer ?
#
loop_
_entity_poly.entity_id
_entity_poly.type
_entity_poly.pdbx_seq_one_letter_code
_entity_poly.pdbx_strand_id
1 'polypeptide(L)'
;MARGGRQGEQPGDPVDWVTRAADDAVRHAGEGAGVDKPITCASGASPSGRIHLGNLREFITVHFVVEELRRRGLKARHLHSWDDYDRFRKVPVGAPAEWSEHIGRPLSAVPDPDGCHESWAEHYKAPLRASLAEMGIEMEEVSQTQMYRAGTYREQVLTAVRRRAEVEAILGKYRTKKAEPVPEDAEGGFESTAEEDADTTDGTDLARFPYKPFCRQCGRDTVTLTSYDDDTTDLAYTCNVCGFEGVTNIATQDEGKLVWKVDWPMRWAFEGVDFEPGGADHATPGSS
;
A
#
# COMPACT_ATOMS: atom_id res chain seq x y z
N MET A 1 -25.37 41.98 -49.07
CA MET A 1 -25.63 40.71 -48.43
C MET A 1 -24.27 40.10 -48.02
N ALA A 2 -23.87 40.32 -46.79
CA ALA A 2 -22.58 39.80 -46.24
C ALA A 2 -22.91 38.43 -45.60
N ARG A 3 -22.24 37.37 -46.07
CA ARG A 3 -22.30 36.04 -45.46
C ARG A 3 -21.37 36.02 -44.22
N GLY A 4 -21.97 35.92 -43.05
CA GLY A 4 -21.24 35.66 -41.81
C GLY A 4 -20.58 34.29 -41.86
N GLY A 5 -19.26 34.25 -41.92
CA GLY A 5 -18.48 33.03 -41.72
C GLY A 5 -18.59 32.59 -40.28
N ARG A 6 -19.04 31.33 -40.05
CA ARG A 6 -18.84 30.66 -38.76
C ARG A 6 -17.35 30.53 -38.51
N GLN A 7 -16.85 31.18 -37.49
CA GLN A 7 -15.53 30.89 -36.98
C GLN A 7 -15.56 29.44 -36.43
N GLY A 8 -14.82 28.54 -37.06
CA GLY A 8 -14.64 27.20 -36.60
C GLY A 8 -13.91 27.27 -35.25
N GLU A 9 -14.45 26.60 -34.25
CA GLU A 9 -13.71 26.29 -33.01
C GLU A 9 -12.42 25.62 -33.43
N GLN A 10 -11.31 26.26 -33.09
CA GLN A 10 -10.01 25.60 -33.20
C GLN A 10 -9.99 24.43 -32.21
N PRO A 11 -9.46 23.24 -32.58
CA PRO A 11 -9.23 22.20 -31.62
C PRO A 11 -8.32 22.80 -30.53
N GLY A 12 -8.81 22.77 -29.28
CA GLY A 12 -8.03 23.29 -28.14
C GLY A 12 -6.66 22.62 -28.10
N ASP A 13 -5.65 23.37 -27.66
CA ASP A 13 -4.32 22.83 -27.46
C ASP A 13 -4.40 21.50 -26.67
N PRO A 14 -3.60 20.48 -27.02
CA PRO A 14 -3.63 19.21 -26.35
C PRO A 14 -3.34 19.40 -24.86
N VAL A 15 -4.35 19.18 -24.02
CA VAL A 15 -4.22 19.27 -22.57
C VAL A 15 -3.19 18.21 -22.12
N ASP A 16 -2.14 18.64 -21.44
CA ASP A 16 -1.10 17.74 -20.92
C ASP A 16 -1.66 16.79 -19.83
N TRP A 17 -0.89 15.75 -19.52
CA TRP A 17 -1.35 14.71 -18.59
C TRP A 17 -1.50 15.24 -17.16
N VAL A 18 -0.66 16.20 -16.72
CA VAL A 18 -0.70 16.77 -15.36
C VAL A 18 -2.01 17.54 -15.16
N THR A 19 -2.36 18.39 -16.15
CA THR A 19 -3.61 19.15 -16.17
C THR A 19 -4.81 18.22 -16.07
N ARG A 20 -4.83 17.12 -16.88
CA ARG A 20 -5.91 16.13 -16.83
C ARG A 20 -6.01 15.43 -15.49
N ALA A 21 -4.88 14.98 -14.94
CA ALA A 21 -4.84 14.32 -13.63
C ALA A 21 -5.32 15.25 -12.51
N ALA A 22 -4.94 16.53 -12.55
CA ALA A 22 -5.43 17.53 -11.62
C ALA A 22 -6.95 17.78 -11.76
N ASP A 23 -7.48 17.81 -13.01
CA ASP A 23 -8.92 17.91 -13.24
C ASP A 23 -9.69 16.71 -12.70
N ASP A 24 -9.13 15.51 -12.85
CA ASP A 24 -9.70 14.28 -12.33
C ASP A 24 -9.70 14.27 -10.80
N ALA A 25 -8.61 14.68 -10.17
CA ALA A 25 -8.50 14.82 -8.72
C ALA A 25 -9.52 15.80 -8.15
N VAL A 26 -9.67 16.99 -8.76
CA VAL A 26 -10.69 17.98 -8.37
C VAL A 26 -12.11 17.42 -8.50
N ARG A 27 -12.38 16.72 -9.61
CA ARG A 27 -13.70 16.12 -9.87
C ARG A 27 -14.01 15.03 -8.84
N HIS A 28 -13.03 14.19 -8.48
CA HIS A 28 -13.20 13.14 -7.49
C HIS A 28 -13.42 13.72 -6.10
N ALA A 29 -12.63 14.71 -5.72
CA ALA A 29 -12.70 15.36 -4.41
C ALA A 29 -14.02 16.12 -4.16
N GLY A 30 -14.73 16.54 -5.23
CA GLY A 30 -16.07 17.16 -5.18
C GLY A 30 -16.08 18.64 -4.79
N GLU A 31 -17.27 19.15 -4.48
CA GLU A 31 -17.46 20.55 -4.14
C GLU A 31 -16.71 20.97 -2.85
N GLY A 32 -16.13 22.17 -2.87
CA GLY A 32 -15.37 22.72 -1.73
C GLY A 32 -13.95 22.14 -1.56
N ALA A 33 -13.59 21.10 -2.35
CA ALA A 33 -12.23 20.55 -2.30
C ALA A 33 -11.18 21.57 -2.76
N GLY A 34 -10.05 21.59 -2.07
CA GLY A 34 -8.99 22.59 -2.29
C GLY A 34 -9.25 23.95 -1.67
N VAL A 35 -10.46 24.22 -1.15
CA VAL A 35 -10.82 25.44 -0.42
C VAL A 35 -11.01 25.15 1.07
N ASP A 36 -11.97 24.31 1.40
CA ASP A 36 -12.30 23.95 2.78
C ASP A 36 -11.37 22.88 3.34
N LYS A 37 -11.10 21.86 2.55
CA LYS A 37 -10.13 20.77 2.83
C LYS A 37 -9.11 20.62 1.70
N PRO A 38 -7.86 20.24 1.99
CA PRO A 38 -6.89 19.99 0.93
C PRO A 38 -7.31 18.78 0.07
N ILE A 39 -6.99 18.83 -1.22
CA ILE A 39 -7.03 17.66 -2.11
C ILE A 39 -5.84 16.77 -1.74
N THR A 40 -6.11 15.51 -1.42
CA THR A 40 -5.08 14.55 -1.02
C THR A 40 -4.61 13.74 -2.22
N CYS A 41 -3.38 13.96 -2.64
CA CYS A 41 -2.71 13.16 -3.66
C CYS A 41 -1.74 12.21 -2.95
N ALA A 42 -1.92 10.91 -3.13
CA ALA A 42 -1.15 9.89 -2.45
C ALA A 42 -0.09 9.24 -3.34
N SER A 43 0.97 8.76 -2.71
CA SER A 43 1.93 7.82 -3.25
C SER A 43 2.28 6.77 -2.20
N GLY A 44 2.78 5.61 -2.61
CA GLY A 44 3.20 4.57 -1.69
C GLY A 44 4.49 3.90 -2.13
N ALA A 45 5.29 3.43 -1.18
CA ALA A 45 6.44 2.61 -1.48
C ALA A 45 6.76 1.64 -0.34
N SER A 46 7.14 0.42 -0.71
CA SER A 46 7.71 -0.53 0.23
C SER A 46 9.22 -0.35 0.30
N PRO A 47 9.80 -0.09 1.49
CA PRO A 47 11.23 -0.02 1.67
C PRO A 47 11.87 -1.42 1.77
N SER A 48 11.46 -2.33 0.88
CA SER A 48 11.90 -3.73 0.84
C SER A 48 13.33 -3.91 0.32
N GLY A 49 13.88 -2.88 -0.33
CA GLY A 49 15.21 -2.85 -0.89
C GLY A 49 15.54 -1.48 -1.45
N ARG A 50 16.62 -1.40 -2.25
CA ARG A 50 17.06 -0.14 -2.85
C ARG A 50 15.99 0.40 -3.79
N ILE A 51 15.51 1.61 -3.52
CA ILE A 51 14.55 2.31 -4.36
C ILE A 51 15.29 2.87 -5.60
N HIS A 52 14.72 2.68 -6.77
CA HIS A 52 15.30 3.02 -8.07
C HIS A 52 14.39 3.96 -8.89
N LEU A 53 14.87 4.40 -10.06
CA LEU A 53 14.15 5.34 -10.93
C LEU A 53 12.73 4.92 -11.29
N GLY A 54 12.44 3.61 -11.37
CA GLY A 54 11.10 3.11 -11.62
C GLY A 54 10.10 3.52 -10.53
N ASN A 55 10.52 3.44 -9.28
CA ASN A 55 9.71 3.89 -8.14
C ASN A 55 9.62 5.42 -8.07
N LEU A 56 10.70 6.13 -8.43
CA LEU A 56 10.74 7.59 -8.42
C LEU A 56 9.64 8.22 -9.30
N ARG A 57 9.24 7.55 -10.38
CA ARG A 57 8.15 8.02 -11.26
C ARG A 57 6.85 8.25 -10.49
N GLU A 58 6.53 7.43 -9.51
CA GLU A 58 5.33 7.58 -8.69
C GLU A 58 5.37 8.88 -7.88
N PHE A 59 6.45 9.13 -7.17
CA PHE A 59 6.64 10.36 -6.38
C PHE A 59 6.58 11.63 -7.24
N ILE A 60 7.27 11.63 -8.39
CA ILE A 60 7.30 12.76 -9.31
C ILE A 60 5.91 12.99 -9.92
N THR A 61 5.18 11.95 -10.26
CA THR A 61 3.81 12.06 -10.80
C THR A 61 2.90 12.78 -9.81
N VAL A 62 2.90 12.36 -8.56
CA VAL A 62 2.10 12.99 -7.50
C VAL A 62 2.55 14.42 -7.25
N HIS A 63 3.86 14.66 -7.19
CA HIS A 63 4.42 16.00 -7.00
C HIS A 63 3.92 16.98 -8.08
N PHE A 64 3.98 16.62 -9.35
CA PHE A 64 3.50 17.50 -10.43
C PHE A 64 2.00 17.77 -10.37
N VAL A 65 1.20 16.79 -9.98
CA VAL A 65 -0.25 17.00 -9.80
C VAL A 65 -0.52 17.95 -8.64
N VAL A 66 0.18 17.79 -7.52
CA VAL A 66 0.05 18.68 -6.36
C VAL A 66 0.48 20.11 -6.71
N GLU A 67 1.60 20.29 -7.42
CA GLU A 67 2.06 21.61 -7.85
C GLU A 67 1.08 22.27 -8.84
N GLU A 68 0.48 21.52 -9.75
CA GLU A 68 -0.55 22.03 -10.63
C GLU A 68 -1.81 22.47 -9.88
N LEU A 69 -2.27 21.69 -8.90
CA LEU A 69 -3.38 22.07 -8.03
C LEU A 69 -3.08 23.35 -7.24
N ARG A 70 -1.88 23.43 -6.66
CA ARG A 70 -1.41 24.63 -5.95
C ARG A 70 -1.29 25.86 -6.87
N ARG A 71 -0.81 25.67 -8.11
CA ARG A 71 -0.74 26.73 -9.14
C ARG A 71 -2.12 27.29 -9.49
N ARG A 72 -3.17 26.46 -9.40
CA ARG A 72 -4.57 26.88 -9.58
C ARG A 72 -5.16 27.58 -8.33
N GLY A 73 -4.37 27.73 -7.25
CA GLY A 73 -4.80 28.34 -5.98
C GLY A 73 -5.58 27.37 -5.07
N LEU A 74 -5.54 26.08 -5.35
CA LEU A 74 -6.18 25.06 -4.52
C LEU A 74 -5.23 24.57 -3.42
N LYS A 75 -5.77 24.27 -2.23
CA LYS A 75 -5.02 23.54 -1.20
C LYS A 75 -4.86 22.09 -1.64
N ALA A 76 -3.63 21.62 -1.70
CA ALA A 76 -3.30 20.23 -2.02
C ALA A 76 -2.14 19.74 -1.16
N ARG A 77 -2.15 18.47 -0.81
CA ARG A 77 -1.07 17.80 -0.07
C ARG A 77 -0.59 16.55 -0.80
N HIS A 78 0.71 16.29 -0.72
CA HIS A 78 1.31 15.02 -1.11
C HIS A 78 1.42 14.14 0.14
N LEU A 79 0.61 13.10 0.23
CA LEU A 79 0.68 12.09 1.28
C LEU A 79 1.48 10.91 0.78
N HIS A 80 2.53 10.52 1.50
CA HIS A 80 3.33 9.34 1.14
C HIS A 80 3.22 8.25 2.19
N SER A 81 2.77 7.08 1.76
CA SER A 81 2.64 5.90 2.61
C SER A 81 3.86 4.99 2.49
N TRP A 82 4.55 4.77 3.60
CA TRP A 82 5.60 3.77 3.69
C TRP A 82 5.03 2.42 4.10
N ASP A 83 5.12 1.42 3.22
CA ASP A 83 4.72 0.04 3.51
C ASP A 83 5.81 -0.69 4.33
N ASP A 84 6.26 -0.05 5.40
CA ASP A 84 7.30 -0.52 6.29
C ASP A 84 6.82 -1.60 7.28
N TYR A 85 5.50 -1.83 7.34
CA TYR A 85 4.90 -2.93 8.08
C TYR A 85 4.69 -4.18 7.23
N ASP A 86 5.10 -4.13 5.96
CA ASP A 86 5.13 -5.31 5.09
C ASP A 86 6.21 -6.29 5.54
N ARG A 87 5.97 -7.55 5.22
CA ARG A 87 6.89 -8.64 5.57
C ARG A 87 8.20 -8.57 4.80
N PHE A 88 9.29 -8.90 5.44
CA PHE A 88 10.54 -9.23 4.78
C PHE A 88 10.37 -10.58 4.06
N ARG A 89 10.36 -10.58 2.72
CA ARG A 89 9.91 -11.72 1.91
C ARG A 89 11.03 -12.69 1.57
N LYS A 90 12.21 -12.17 1.23
CA LYS A 90 13.35 -12.96 0.78
C LYS A 90 14.67 -12.33 1.23
N VAL A 91 15.68 -13.18 1.34
CA VAL A 91 17.04 -12.71 1.58
C VAL A 91 17.60 -12.13 0.29
N PRO A 92 18.10 -10.89 0.29
CA PRO A 92 18.70 -10.29 -0.90
C PRO A 92 19.92 -11.09 -1.38
N VAL A 93 20.16 -11.03 -2.69
CA VAL A 93 21.34 -11.65 -3.29
C VAL A 93 22.60 -11.04 -2.69
N GLY A 94 23.49 -11.91 -2.19
CA GLY A 94 24.76 -11.49 -1.55
C GLY A 94 24.66 -11.19 -0.06
N ALA A 95 23.44 -11.17 0.53
CA ALA A 95 23.32 -11.11 1.99
C ALA A 95 23.64 -12.47 2.64
N PRO A 96 24.10 -12.46 3.90
CA PRO A 96 24.39 -13.67 4.65
C PRO A 96 23.16 -14.59 4.77
N ALA A 97 23.36 -15.92 4.70
CA ALA A 97 22.27 -16.89 4.73
C ALA A 97 21.45 -16.86 6.03
N GLU A 98 22.05 -16.45 7.15
CA GLU A 98 21.39 -16.24 8.44
C GLU A 98 20.27 -15.20 8.40
N TRP A 99 20.25 -14.32 7.41
CA TRP A 99 19.17 -13.35 7.21
C TRP A 99 17.82 -14.01 6.92
N SER A 100 17.81 -15.30 6.56
CA SER A 100 16.58 -16.10 6.45
C SER A 100 15.78 -16.14 7.76
N GLU A 101 16.41 -15.91 8.89
CA GLU A 101 15.72 -15.82 10.19
C GLU A 101 14.78 -14.60 10.31
N HIS A 102 14.92 -13.61 9.43
CA HIS A 102 14.07 -12.43 9.41
C HIS A 102 12.84 -12.56 8.48
N ILE A 103 12.82 -13.57 7.62
CA ILE A 103 11.69 -13.79 6.70
C ILE A 103 10.37 -13.88 7.48
N GLY A 104 9.39 -13.09 7.05
CA GLY A 104 8.06 -12.98 7.68
C GLY A 104 7.96 -11.92 8.80
N ARG A 105 9.06 -11.25 9.19
CA ARG A 105 9.00 -10.09 10.09
C ARG A 105 8.66 -8.83 9.31
N PRO A 106 8.02 -7.82 9.93
CA PRO A 106 7.88 -6.51 9.31
C PRO A 106 9.23 -5.91 8.96
N LEU A 107 9.32 -5.20 7.82
CA LEU A 107 10.56 -4.52 7.39
C LEU A 107 11.12 -3.58 8.47
N SER A 108 10.24 -2.93 9.24
CA SER A 108 10.60 -2.08 10.38
C SER A 108 11.16 -2.83 11.60
N ALA A 109 10.99 -4.16 11.64
CA ALA A 109 11.51 -5.03 12.71
C ALA A 109 12.70 -5.88 12.27
N VAL A 110 13.16 -5.72 11.02
CA VAL A 110 14.38 -6.35 10.50
C VAL A 110 15.56 -5.40 10.78
N PRO A 111 16.69 -5.89 11.28
CA PRO A 111 17.88 -5.06 11.51
C PRO A 111 18.36 -4.34 10.24
N ASP A 112 19.02 -3.22 10.41
CA ASP A 112 19.71 -2.53 9.31
C ASP A 112 20.88 -3.39 8.81
N PRO A 113 21.04 -3.61 7.49
CA PRO A 113 22.11 -4.45 6.95
C PRO A 113 23.52 -3.92 7.24
N ASP A 114 23.67 -2.59 7.37
CA ASP A 114 24.95 -1.91 7.59
C ASP A 114 25.08 -1.38 9.03
N GLY A 115 24.02 -1.50 9.85
CA GLY A 115 23.99 -1.03 11.23
C GLY A 115 24.03 0.49 11.41
N CYS A 116 23.66 1.26 10.38
CA CYS A 116 23.69 2.73 10.38
C CYS A 116 22.33 3.38 10.67
N HIS A 117 21.23 2.62 10.62
CA HIS A 117 19.88 3.05 10.92
C HIS A 117 19.17 2.09 11.90
N GLU A 118 17.97 2.43 12.32
CA GLU A 118 17.20 1.64 13.29
C GLU A 118 16.74 0.29 12.74
N SER A 119 16.48 0.23 11.42
CA SER A 119 15.91 -0.94 10.77
C SER A 119 16.24 -0.99 9.28
N TRP A 120 16.00 -2.15 8.69
CA TRP A 120 15.99 -2.34 7.23
C TRP A 120 15.14 -1.26 6.52
N ALA A 121 13.93 -1.01 7.02
CA ALA A 121 13.06 -0.02 6.42
C ALA A 121 13.70 1.38 6.42
N GLU A 122 14.25 1.84 7.54
CA GLU A 122 14.88 3.16 7.64
C GLU A 122 16.15 3.26 6.80
N HIS A 123 16.91 2.17 6.67
CA HIS A 123 18.07 2.12 5.78
C HIS A 123 17.72 2.47 4.33
N TYR A 124 16.61 1.91 3.81
CA TYR A 124 16.20 2.16 2.42
C TYR A 124 15.35 3.42 2.22
N LYS A 125 14.68 3.92 3.28
CA LYS A 125 13.98 5.21 3.22
C LYS A 125 14.94 6.40 3.18
N ALA A 126 16.04 6.36 3.94
CA ALA A 126 16.93 7.50 4.12
C ALA A 126 17.54 8.03 2.81
N PRO A 127 18.10 7.22 1.89
CA PRO A 127 18.63 7.72 0.63
C PRO A 127 17.54 8.33 -0.28
N LEU A 128 16.33 7.77 -0.26
CA LEU A 128 15.23 8.32 -1.04
C LEU A 128 14.79 9.68 -0.51
N ARG A 129 14.61 9.82 0.82
CA ARG A 129 14.30 11.10 1.46
C ARG A 129 15.32 12.18 1.06
N ALA A 130 16.61 11.86 1.10
CA ALA A 130 17.67 12.78 0.68
C ALA A 130 17.51 13.19 -0.79
N SER A 131 17.29 12.23 -1.69
CA SER A 131 17.12 12.51 -3.11
C SER A 131 15.86 13.35 -3.41
N LEU A 132 14.74 13.06 -2.74
CA LEU A 132 13.50 13.84 -2.89
C LEU A 132 13.68 15.28 -2.39
N ALA A 133 14.37 15.46 -1.27
CA ALA A 133 14.69 16.78 -0.73
C ALA A 133 15.57 17.60 -1.68
N GLU A 134 16.59 16.99 -2.31
CA GLU A 134 17.41 17.64 -3.33
C GLU A 134 16.60 18.06 -4.57
N MET A 135 15.56 17.30 -4.91
CA MET A 135 14.64 17.63 -6.01
C MET A 135 13.55 18.64 -5.61
N GLY A 136 13.49 19.08 -4.35
CA GLY A 136 12.45 19.96 -3.85
C GLY A 136 11.07 19.30 -3.75
N ILE A 137 11.01 18.00 -3.65
CA ILE A 137 9.75 17.25 -3.48
C ILE A 137 9.45 17.12 -1.99
N GLU A 138 8.42 17.81 -1.54
CA GLU A 138 7.91 17.75 -0.16
C GLU A 138 6.71 16.82 -0.09
N MET A 139 6.66 15.99 0.96
CA MET A 139 5.55 15.07 1.22
C MET A 139 5.31 14.88 2.71
N GLU A 140 4.07 14.58 3.07
CA GLU A 140 3.68 14.15 4.42
C GLU A 140 3.86 12.63 4.48
N GLU A 141 4.79 12.16 5.30
CA GLU A 141 5.09 10.74 5.41
C GLU A 141 4.21 10.05 6.45
N VAL A 142 3.68 8.88 6.10
CA VAL A 142 2.91 7.99 6.97
C VAL A 142 3.62 6.64 7.05
N SER A 143 4.03 6.24 8.25
CA SER A 143 4.55 4.88 8.50
C SER A 143 3.40 3.92 8.81
N GLN A 144 3.24 2.89 8.03
CA GLN A 144 2.21 1.88 8.28
C GLN A 144 2.47 1.11 9.58
N THR A 145 3.74 0.90 9.93
CA THR A 145 4.12 0.35 11.25
C THR A 145 3.58 1.21 12.40
N GLN A 146 3.76 2.51 12.32
CA GLN A 146 3.28 3.42 13.38
C GLN A 146 1.75 3.44 13.43
N MET A 147 1.08 3.53 12.28
CA MET A 147 -0.37 3.58 12.20
C MET A 147 -1.02 2.32 12.79
N TYR A 148 -0.53 1.13 12.41
CA TYR A 148 -1.04 -0.12 12.94
C TYR A 148 -0.74 -0.26 14.42
N ARG A 149 0.51 -0.07 14.87
CA ARG A 149 0.91 -0.25 16.27
C ARG A 149 0.30 0.77 17.23
N ALA A 150 -0.06 1.96 16.74
CA ALA A 150 -0.81 2.95 17.52
C ALA A 150 -2.31 2.63 17.60
N GLY A 151 -2.79 1.59 16.92
CA GLY A 151 -4.21 1.27 16.83
C GLY A 151 -5.03 2.29 16.04
N THR A 152 -4.39 3.12 15.22
CA THR A 152 -5.06 4.17 14.45
C THR A 152 -6.09 3.60 13.49
N TYR A 153 -5.82 2.41 12.90
CA TYR A 153 -6.74 1.73 11.98
C TYR A 153 -7.67 0.73 12.65
N ARG A 154 -7.74 0.66 13.98
CA ARG A 154 -8.49 -0.38 14.71
C ARG A 154 -9.95 -0.49 14.29
N GLU A 155 -10.64 0.62 14.17
CA GLU A 155 -12.05 0.62 13.75
C GLU A 155 -12.23 0.15 12.31
N GLN A 156 -11.29 0.50 11.43
CA GLN A 156 -11.28 0.06 10.03
C GLN A 156 -11.01 -1.44 9.93
N VAL A 157 -10.04 -1.95 10.71
CA VAL A 157 -9.74 -3.38 10.82
C VAL A 157 -10.96 -4.14 11.30
N LEU A 158 -11.60 -3.69 12.39
CA LEU A 158 -12.83 -4.31 12.91
C LEU A 158 -13.96 -4.28 11.88
N THR A 159 -14.08 -3.19 11.12
CA THR A 159 -15.08 -3.07 10.06
C THR A 159 -14.83 -4.08 8.95
N ALA A 160 -13.59 -4.22 8.49
CA ALA A 160 -13.21 -5.21 7.48
C ALA A 160 -13.47 -6.65 7.95
N VAL A 161 -13.14 -6.94 9.19
CA VAL A 161 -13.37 -8.27 9.79
C VAL A 161 -14.86 -8.58 9.94
N ARG A 162 -15.66 -7.65 10.43
CA ARG A 162 -17.13 -7.82 10.55
C ARG A 162 -17.81 -7.99 9.18
N ARG A 163 -17.29 -7.35 8.16
CA ARG A 163 -17.80 -7.40 6.78
C ARG A 163 -17.01 -8.36 5.88
N ARG A 164 -16.24 -9.28 6.45
CA ARG A 164 -15.35 -10.19 5.70
C ARG A 164 -16.05 -10.98 4.59
N ALA A 165 -17.32 -11.35 4.78
CA ALA A 165 -18.10 -12.04 3.75
C ALA A 165 -18.37 -11.15 2.52
N GLU A 166 -18.60 -9.85 2.72
CA GLU A 166 -18.78 -8.89 1.63
C GLU A 166 -17.44 -8.62 0.93
N VAL A 167 -16.37 -8.47 1.69
CA VAL A 167 -15.00 -8.34 1.17
C VAL A 167 -14.65 -9.53 0.30
N GLU A 168 -14.88 -10.75 0.79
CA GLU A 168 -14.64 -11.98 0.04
C GLU A 168 -15.49 -12.08 -1.22
N ALA A 169 -16.77 -11.69 -1.14
CA ALA A 169 -17.67 -11.67 -2.32
C ALA A 169 -17.18 -10.71 -3.42
N ILE A 170 -16.48 -9.64 -3.05
CA ILE A 170 -15.86 -8.71 -3.99
C ILE A 170 -14.57 -9.30 -4.55
N LEU A 171 -13.62 -9.66 -3.68
CA LEU A 171 -12.32 -10.16 -4.09
C LEU A 171 -12.41 -11.45 -4.91
N GLY A 172 -13.36 -12.33 -4.56
CA GLY A 172 -13.60 -13.57 -5.28
C GLY A 172 -13.96 -13.40 -6.76
N LYS A 173 -14.55 -12.25 -7.14
CA LYS A 173 -14.86 -11.95 -8.56
C LYS A 173 -13.63 -11.69 -9.41
N TYR A 174 -12.53 -11.27 -8.78
CA TYR A 174 -11.30 -10.84 -9.45
C TYR A 174 -10.16 -11.84 -9.28
N ARG A 175 -10.38 -12.97 -8.59
CA ARG A 175 -9.39 -14.04 -8.52
C ARG A 175 -9.30 -14.73 -9.86
N THR A 176 -8.22 -14.50 -10.59
CA THR A 176 -7.90 -15.26 -11.79
C THR A 176 -7.35 -16.62 -11.40
N LYS A 177 -7.68 -17.63 -12.23
CA LYS A 177 -7.02 -18.94 -12.17
C LYS A 177 -5.52 -18.70 -12.39
N LYS A 178 -4.68 -19.19 -11.47
CA LYS A 178 -3.21 -19.16 -11.43
C LYS A 178 -2.55 -18.38 -12.58
N ALA A 179 -1.93 -17.24 -12.26
CA ALA A 179 -1.00 -16.60 -13.18
C ALA A 179 0.14 -17.61 -13.49
N GLU A 180 0.54 -17.73 -14.75
CA GLU A 180 1.73 -18.47 -15.10
C GLU A 180 2.95 -17.81 -14.44
N PRO A 181 3.96 -18.60 -13.98
CA PRO A 181 5.13 -18.03 -13.32
C PRO A 181 5.85 -17.06 -14.26
N VAL A 182 6.08 -15.83 -13.77
CA VAL A 182 6.88 -14.83 -14.48
C VAL A 182 8.33 -15.34 -14.51
N PRO A 183 9.05 -15.27 -15.66
CA PRO A 183 10.44 -15.68 -15.76
C PRO A 183 11.32 -14.94 -14.75
N GLU A 184 12.26 -15.64 -14.10
CA GLU A 184 13.17 -15.12 -13.06
C GLU A 184 14.15 -14.02 -13.53
N ASP A 185 14.19 -13.73 -14.82
CA ASP A 185 15.12 -12.81 -15.50
C ASP A 185 14.52 -11.44 -15.85
N ALA A 186 13.31 -11.12 -15.38
CA ALA A 186 12.76 -9.79 -15.50
C ALA A 186 13.43 -8.83 -14.48
N GLU A 187 14.62 -8.33 -14.82
CA GLU A 187 15.27 -7.26 -14.07
C GLU A 187 14.39 -6.02 -14.03
N GLY A 188 13.98 -5.61 -12.82
CA GLY A 188 13.26 -4.35 -12.57
C GLY A 188 11.75 -4.45 -12.40
N GLY A 189 11.20 -5.62 -12.24
CA GLY A 189 9.79 -5.80 -11.88
C GLY A 189 9.52 -5.32 -10.46
N PHE A 190 8.60 -4.36 -10.31
CA PHE A 190 7.85 -4.16 -9.08
C PHE A 190 7.38 -5.54 -8.60
N GLU A 191 7.82 -5.97 -7.41
CA GLU A 191 7.41 -7.28 -6.90
C GLU A 191 5.89 -7.28 -6.76
N SER A 192 5.24 -8.01 -7.66
CA SER A 192 3.81 -8.20 -7.65
C SER A 192 3.38 -8.74 -6.27
N THR A 193 2.43 -8.06 -5.65
CA THR A 193 1.76 -8.51 -4.42
C THR A 193 0.96 -9.81 -4.63
N ALA A 194 0.98 -10.36 -5.86
CA ALA A 194 0.27 -11.58 -6.25
C ALA A 194 0.63 -12.82 -5.42
N GLU A 195 1.80 -12.84 -4.76
CA GLU A 195 2.17 -13.93 -3.86
C GLU A 195 1.49 -13.88 -2.49
N GLU A 196 0.90 -12.75 -2.08
CA GLU A 196 0.11 -12.69 -0.84
C GLU A 196 -1.21 -13.46 -0.94
N ASP A 197 -1.69 -13.67 -2.16
CA ASP A 197 -2.88 -14.46 -2.44
C ASP A 197 -2.56 -15.92 -2.80
N ALA A 198 -1.31 -16.34 -2.80
CA ALA A 198 -0.92 -17.73 -2.98
C ALA A 198 -1.44 -18.54 -1.79
N ASP A 199 -2.57 -19.02 -2.02
CA ASP A 199 -3.50 -19.86 -1.35
C ASP A 199 -2.86 -20.97 -0.52
N THR A 200 -3.08 -20.91 0.78
CA THR A 200 -3.15 -22.09 1.61
C THR A 200 -4.61 -22.52 1.65
N THR A 201 -5.09 -23.16 0.59
CA THR A 201 -6.43 -23.70 0.51
C THR A 201 -6.54 -24.95 1.38
N ASP A 202 -6.86 -24.76 2.64
CA ASP A 202 -7.38 -25.84 3.47
C ASP A 202 -8.93 -25.88 3.46
N GLY A 203 -9.56 -24.96 2.70
CA GLY A 203 -11.02 -24.90 2.54
C GLY A 203 -11.79 -24.30 3.72
N THR A 204 -11.11 -23.73 4.71
CA THR A 204 -11.76 -23.02 5.82
C THR A 204 -11.98 -21.54 5.48
N ASP A 205 -13.03 -20.91 6.01
CA ASP A 205 -13.27 -19.46 5.90
C ASP A 205 -12.08 -18.63 6.42
N LEU A 206 -11.27 -19.21 7.31
CA LEU A 206 -10.10 -18.57 7.90
C LEU A 206 -8.91 -18.42 6.94
N ALA A 207 -8.80 -19.25 5.89
CA ALA A 207 -7.77 -19.09 4.85
C ALA A 207 -7.91 -17.74 4.10
N ARG A 208 -9.11 -17.17 4.13
CA ARG A 208 -9.47 -15.90 3.46
C ARG A 208 -9.78 -14.77 4.43
N PHE A 209 -9.32 -14.94 5.66
CA PHE A 209 -9.56 -13.92 6.69
C PHE A 209 -8.79 -12.64 6.35
N PRO A 210 -9.43 -11.45 6.42
CA PRO A 210 -8.83 -10.21 5.90
C PRO A 210 -7.71 -9.63 6.78
N TYR A 211 -7.37 -10.28 7.90
CA TYR A 211 -6.36 -9.82 8.85
C TYR A 211 -5.40 -10.95 9.19
N LYS A 212 -4.10 -10.64 9.23
CA LYS A 212 -3.04 -11.58 9.63
C LYS A 212 -2.30 -11.04 10.85
N PRO A 213 -2.26 -11.77 11.97
CA PRO A 213 -1.45 -11.41 13.11
C PRO A 213 0.03 -11.73 12.87
N PHE A 214 0.92 -10.97 13.49
CA PHE A 214 2.30 -11.37 13.68
C PHE A 214 2.41 -12.26 14.91
N CYS A 215 3.20 -13.32 14.83
CA CYS A 215 3.44 -14.21 15.94
C CYS A 215 4.10 -13.47 17.11
N ARG A 216 3.50 -13.49 18.29
CA ARG A 216 4.05 -12.83 19.50
C ARG A 216 5.42 -13.33 19.91
N GLN A 217 5.73 -14.61 19.63
CA GLN A 217 7.01 -15.18 20.04
C GLN A 217 8.15 -14.83 19.09
N CYS A 218 7.94 -14.88 17.77
CA CYS A 218 9.02 -14.69 16.80
C CYS A 218 8.83 -13.47 15.87
N GLY A 219 7.71 -12.78 15.96
CA GLY A 219 7.42 -11.56 15.19
C GLY A 219 7.12 -11.78 13.70
N ARG A 220 6.83 -13.02 13.26
CA ARG A 220 6.60 -13.37 11.85
C ARG A 220 5.12 -13.51 11.56
N ASP A 221 4.72 -13.18 10.33
CA ASP A 221 3.35 -13.31 9.83
C ASP A 221 3.02 -14.71 9.26
N THR A 222 3.97 -15.63 9.29
CA THR A 222 3.83 -17.00 8.80
C THR A 222 3.02 -17.82 9.82
N VAL A 223 1.73 -17.56 9.86
CA VAL A 223 0.80 -18.16 10.82
C VAL A 223 -0.38 -18.82 10.09
N THR A 224 -0.90 -19.90 10.66
CA THR A 224 -2.18 -20.50 10.27
C THR A 224 -3.22 -20.11 11.31
N LEU A 225 -4.31 -19.48 10.85
CA LEU A 225 -5.45 -19.14 11.70
C LEU A 225 -6.24 -20.41 12.05
N THR A 226 -6.60 -20.57 13.31
CA THR A 226 -7.28 -21.78 13.79
C THR A 226 -8.71 -21.54 14.24
N SER A 227 -9.04 -20.35 14.74
CA SER A 227 -10.41 -19.93 15.04
C SER A 227 -10.53 -18.43 15.16
N TYR A 228 -11.73 -17.92 14.94
CA TYR A 228 -12.11 -16.54 15.22
C TYR A 228 -13.47 -16.51 15.93
N ASP A 229 -13.58 -15.72 16.96
CA ASP A 229 -14.79 -15.48 17.73
C ASP A 229 -15.33 -14.08 17.44
N ASP A 230 -16.51 -14.00 16.82
CA ASP A 230 -17.14 -12.73 16.43
C ASP A 230 -17.62 -11.89 17.64
N ASP A 231 -17.89 -12.52 18.79
CA ASP A 231 -18.38 -11.83 19.98
C ASP A 231 -17.22 -11.20 20.76
N THR A 232 -16.12 -11.94 20.94
CA THR A 232 -14.94 -11.47 21.69
C THR A 232 -13.90 -10.80 20.82
N THR A 233 -13.93 -11.01 19.50
CA THR A 233 -12.91 -10.62 18.51
C THR A 233 -11.56 -11.32 18.71
N ASP A 234 -11.55 -12.46 19.39
CA ASP A 234 -10.35 -13.26 19.59
C ASP A 234 -10.03 -14.09 18.34
N LEU A 235 -8.82 -13.95 17.86
CA LEU A 235 -8.28 -14.66 16.71
C LEU A 235 -7.16 -15.60 17.17
N ALA A 236 -7.40 -16.91 17.11
CA ALA A 236 -6.40 -17.90 17.44
C ALA A 236 -5.57 -18.30 16.21
N TYR A 237 -4.31 -18.58 16.44
CA TYR A 237 -3.37 -18.97 15.39
C TYR A 237 -2.27 -19.91 15.90
N THR A 238 -1.68 -20.65 14.97
CA THR A 238 -0.45 -21.41 15.17
C THR A 238 0.65 -20.85 14.25
N CYS A 239 1.81 -20.55 14.82
CA CYS A 239 2.97 -20.09 14.03
C CYS A 239 3.64 -21.28 13.35
N ASN A 240 3.74 -21.25 12.03
CA ASN A 240 4.35 -22.32 11.23
C ASN A 240 5.88 -22.38 11.33
N VAL A 241 6.49 -21.38 11.95
CA VAL A 241 7.98 -21.31 12.10
C VAL A 241 8.42 -21.75 13.49
N CYS A 242 7.83 -21.23 14.55
CA CYS A 242 8.26 -21.55 15.92
C CYS A 242 7.28 -22.45 16.70
N GLY A 243 6.16 -22.85 16.09
CA GLY A 243 5.16 -23.72 16.72
C GLY A 243 4.34 -23.05 17.82
N PHE A 244 4.48 -21.74 18.03
CA PHE A 244 3.74 -21.02 19.06
C PHE A 244 2.24 -20.99 18.73
N GLU A 245 1.42 -21.40 19.69
CA GLU A 245 -0.04 -21.26 19.64
C GLU A 245 -0.41 -19.99 20.39
N GLY A 246 -1.05 -19.04 19.69
CA GLY A 246 -1.38 -17.73 20.22
C GLY A 246 -2.83 -17.35 19.98
N VAL A 247 -3.30 -16.41 20.80
CA VAL A 247 -4.56 -15.71 20.58
C VAL A 247 -4.28 -14.22 20.58
N THR A 248 -4.78 -13.50 19.58
CA THR A 248 -4.77 -12.05 19.54
C THR A 248 -6.19 -11.51 19.53
N ASN A 249 -6.46 -10.50 20.34
CA ASN A 249 -7.76 -9.82 20.34
C ASN A 249 -7.70 -8.61 19.42
N ILE A 250 -8.42 -8.65 18.30
CA ILE A 250 -8.35 -7.61 17.25
C ILE A 250 -8.85 -6.25 17.77
N ALA A 251 -9.78 -6.22 18.72
CA ALA A 251 -10.31 -4.97 19.27
C ALA A 251 -9.36 -4.25 20.23
N THR A 252 -8.38 -4.95 20.80
CA THR A 252 -7.54 -4.42 21.88
C THR A 252 -6.04 -4.50 21.61
N GLN A 253 -5.63 -5.29 20.61
CA GLN A 253 -4.23 -5.57 20.30
C GLN A 253 -3.91 -5.21 18.85
N ASP A 254 -2.74 -4.63 18.63
CA ASP A 254 -2.34 -4.03 17.36
C ASP A 254 -1.15 -4.80 16.72
N GLU A 255 -1.15 -6.12 16.88
CA GLU A 255 -0.07 -7.04 16.47
C GLU A 255 -0.41 -7.77 15.16
N GLY A 256 -0.77 -7.05 14.13
CA GLY A 256 -1.11 -7.60 12.83
C GLY A 256 -1.54 -6.53 11.85
N LYS A 257 -1.88 -6.93 10.64
CA LYS A 257 -2.37 -6.02 9.60
C LYS A 257 -3.41 -6.68 8.70
N LEU A 258 -4.17 -5.84 8.01
CA LEU A 258 -5.04 -6.30 6.93
C LEU A 258 -4.21 -6.86 5.77
N VAL A 259 -4.77 -7.83 5.04
CA VAL A 259 -4.20 -8.28 3.78
C VAL A 259 -4.20 -7.13 2.77
N TRP A 260 -3.19 -7.06 1.88
CA TRP A 260 -2.91 -5.90 1.05
C TRP A 260 -4.13 -5.39 0.24
N LYS A 261 -4.89 -6.29 -0.37
CA LYS A 261 -6.10 -5.93 -1.15
C LYS A 261 -7.23 -5.31 -0.32
N VAL A 262 -7.18 -5.41 1.00
CA VAL A 262 -8.12 -4.77 1.93
C VAL A 262 -7.47 -3.57 2.60
N ASP A 263 -6.18 -3.66 2.90
CA ASP A 263 -5.39 -2.61 3.54
C ASP A 263 -5.31 -1.34 2.67
N TRP A 264 -4.95 -1.48 1.41
CA TRP A 264 -4.76 -0.33 0.52
C TRP A 264 -6.04 0.51 0.32
N PRO A 265 -7.19 -0.05 -0.10
CA PRO A 265 -8.43 0.72 -0.20
C PRO A 265 -8.95 1.23 1.16
N MET A 266 -8.67 0.54 2.26
CA MET A 266 -8.97 1.04 3.60
C MET A 266 -8.21 2.33 3.88
N ARG A 267 -6.91 2.38 3.56
CA ARG A 267 -6.08 3.57 3.72
C ARG A 267 -6.58 4.75 2.88
N TRP A 268 -7.00 4.50 1.64
CA TRP A 268 -7.63 5.54 0.81
C TRP A 268 -8.84 6.18 1.48
N ALA A 269 -9.72 5.33 2.01
CA ALA A 269 -10.91 5.81 2.69
C ALA A 269 -10.56 6.56 3.99
N PHE A 270 -9.58 6.08 4.76
CA PHE A 270 -9.15 6.67 6.01
C PHE A 270 -8.50 8.06 5.81
N GLU A 271 -7.58 8.16 4.86
CA GLU A 271 -6.83 9.40 4.56
C GLU A 271 -7.61 10.37 3.67
N GLY A 272 -8.71 9.93 3.07
CA GLY A 272 -9.48 10.71 2.11
C GLY A 272 -8.67 11.01 0.85
N VAL A 273 -8.08 9.96 0.25
CA VAL A 273 -7.26 10.08 -0.96
C VAL A 273 -8.14 10.39 -2.16
N ASP A 274 -7.81 11.47 -2.87
CA ASP A 274 -8.51 11.93 -4.06
C ASP A 274 -7.79 11.54 -5.36
N PHE A 275 -6.48 11.30 -5.28
CA PHE A 275 -5.66 10.89 -6.42
C PHE A 275 -4.48 10.02 -5.95
N GLU A 276 -4.28 8.87 -6.58
CA GLU A 276 -3.07 8.03 -6.45
C GLU A 276 -2.76 7.38 -7.80
N PRO A 277 -1.56 7.59 -8.38
CA PRO A 277 -1.16 6.91 -9.60
C PRO A 277 -0.82 5.45 -9.29
N GLY A 278 -1.38 4.51 -10.02
CA GLY A 278 -1.04 3.10 -9.95
C GLY A 278 -0.27 2.61 -11.18
N GLY A 279 0.50 1.54 -11.04
CA GLY A 279 1.07 0.83 -12.16
C GLY A 279 -0.03 0.20 -13.05
N ALA A 280 0.30 -0.08 -14.31
CA ALA A 280 -0.63 -0.71 -15.24
C ALA A 280 -1.08 -2.10 -14.77
N ASP A 281 -0.26 -2.77 -14.00
CA ASP A 281 -0.52 -4.03 -13.31
C ASP A 281 -1.68 -3.92 -12.31
N HIS A 282 -1.87 -2.78 -11.66
CA HIS A 282 -3.02 -2.53 -10.78
C HIS A 282 -4.32 -2.21 -11.53
N ALA A 283 -4.25 -1.86 -12.82
CA ALA A 283 -5.40 -1.54 -13.64
C ALA A 283 -5.98 -2.75 -14.40
N THR A 284 -5.28 -3.88 -14.42
CA THR A 284 -5.68 -5.07 -15.17
C THR A 284 -6.52 -5.99 -14.26
N PRO A 285 -7.73 -6.41 -14.67
CA PRO A 285 -8.51 -7.36 -13.87
C PRO A 285 -7.71 -8.63 -13.58
N GLY A 286 -7.51 -8.92 -12.29
CA GLY A 286 -6.77 -10.10 -11.82
C GLY A 286 -5.28 -9.91 -11.53
N SER A 287 -4.74 -8.71 -11.72
CA SER A 287 -3.36 -8.36 -11.36
C SER A 287 -3.24 -7.67 -10.00
N SER A 288 -4.35 -7.35 -9.38
CA SER A 288 -4.42 -6.73 -8.05
C SER A 288 -5.32 -7.53 -7.12
#